data_910041ec5e3cec72274969378345e6d8
#
_entry.id   910041ec5e3cec72274969378345e6d8
#
_cell.length_a   1.000
_cell.length_b   1.000
_cell.length_c   1.000
_cell.angle_alpha   90.00
_cell.angle_beta   90.00
_cell.angle_gamma   90.00
#
_symmetry.space_group_name_H-M   'P 1'
#
loop_
_entity.id
_entity.type
_entity.pdbx_description
1 polymer ?
#
loop_
_entity_poly.entity_id
_entity_poly.type
_entity_poly.pdbx_seq_one_letter_code
_entity_poly.pdbx_strand_id
1 'polypeptide(L)'
;DGIVIANKRYPMPGDYAPGESADARAAFAKLNAAAQQAGYTFNAFSTYRSYDRQTELYNNYVAKDGQEAADRYSARPGFSEHQTGLAFDIGETSNPNDYASNRFGETAAGKWLAENAHDYGFIMRYPDGKEEVTGYMYESWHFRYVGNDIATEIYNNDSTLEEYLGVEG
;
A
#
# COMPACT_ATOMS: atom_id res chain seq x y z
N ASP A 1 13.62 1.23 -15.66
CA ASP A 1 13.40 2.52 -14.99
C ASP A 1 13.55 2.47 -13.49
N GLY A 2 13.93 1.33 -12.90
CA GLY A 2 14.17 1.23 -11.47
C GLY A 2 12.91 1.17 -10.60
N ILE A 3 11.73 1.03 -11.19
CA ILE A 3 10.49 0.88 -10.42
C ILE A 3 10.31 -0.60 -10.10
N VAL A 4 10.31 -0.91 -8.80
CA VAL A 4 10.06 -2.28 -8.32
C VAL A 4 8.56 -2.57 -8.38
N ILE A 5 8.19 -3.68 -9.01
CA ILE A 5 6.83 -4.19 -8.99
C ILE A 5 6.78 -5.46 -8.15
N ALA A 6 5.86 -5.51 -7.19
CA ALA A 6 5.57 -6.71 -6.41
C ALA A 6 4.07 -6.94 -6.43
N ASN A 7 3.65 -8.07 -6.98
CA ASN A 7 2.25 -8.49 -7.01
C ASN A 7 2.20 -10.01 -7.17
N LYS A 8 1.04 -10.58 -7.45
CA LYS A 8 0.88 -12.04 -7.53
C LYS A 8 1.66 -12.69 -8.68
N ARG A 9 2.16 -11.90 -9.64
CA ARG A 9 2.92 -12.41 -10.79
C ARG A 9 4.41 -12.17 -10.69
N TYR A 10 4.84 -11.28 -9.81
CA TYR A 10 6.25 -10.86 -9.70
C TYR A 10 6.75 -11.06 -8.28
N PRO A 11 7.24 -12.30 -7.96
CA PRO A 11 7.74 -12.60 -6.62
C PRO A 11 9.13 -12.01 -6.36
N MET A 12 9.45 -11.90 -5.08
CA MET A 12 10.78 -11.51 -4.61
C MET A 12 11.44 -12.70 -3.91
N PRO A 13 12.79 -12.80 -3.97
CA PRO A 13 13.51 -13.82 -3.21
C PRO A 13 13.25 -13.68 -1.70
N GLY A 14 13.28 -14.83 -1.00
CA GLY A 14 13.04 -14.83 0.45
C GLY A 14 14.11 -14.11 1.25
N ASP A 15 15.31 -13.95 0.69
CA ASP A 15 16.42 -13.22 1.33
C ASP A 15 16.47 -11.74 0.97
N TYR A 16 15.54 -11.26 0.13
CA TYR A 16 15.43 -9.84 -0.16
C TYR A 16 14.86 -9.12 1.06
N ALA A 17 15.68 -8.33 1.74
CA ALA A 17 15.35 -7.70 3.02
C ALA A 17 15.92 -6.27 3.09
N PRO A 18 15.40 -5.34 2.25
CA PRO A 18 15.94 -3.97 2.21
C PRO A 18 15.58 -3.14 3.45
N GLY A 19 14.56 -3.54 4.22
CA GLY A 19 14.01 -2.73 5.29
C GLY A 19 13.14 -1.59 4.77
N GLU A 20 12.67 -0.75 5.67
CA GLU A 20 11.84 0.39 5.31
C GLU A 20 12.65 1.40 4.48
N SER A 21 12.06 1.90 3.39
CA SER A 21 12.69 2.92 2.55
C SER A 21 12.80 4.25 3.30
N ALA A 22 14.03 4.78 3.39
CA ALA A 22 14.27 6.09 4.00
C ALA A 22 13.62 7.22 3.19
N ASP A 23 13.63 7.12 1.86
CA ASP A 23 13.00 8.11 0.98
C ASP A 23 11.48 8.12 1.16
N ALA A 24 10.86 6.95 1.27
CA ALA A 24 9.43 6.84 1.52
C ALA A 24 9.06 7.40 2.89
N ARG A 25 9.86 7.14 3.91
CA ARG A 25 9.62 7.69 5.26
C ARG A 25 9.73 9.22 5.27
N ALA A 26 10.72 9.79 4.57
CA ALA A 26 10.86 11.24 4.46
C ALA A 26 9.66 11.85 3.73
N ALA A 27 9.19 11.20 2.67
CA ALA A 27 8.01 11.63 1.92
C ALA A 27 6.75 11.56 2.81
N PHE A 28 6.62 10.50 3.61
CA PHE A 28 5.50 10.38 4.54
C PHE A 28 5.51 11.49 5.59
N ALA A 29 6.68 11.88 6.08
CA ALA A 29 6.79 12.97 7.05
C ALA A 29 6.27 14.29 6.46
N LYS A 30 6.57 14.56 5.19
CA LYS A 30 6.05 15.75 4.49
C LYS A 30 4.54 15.66 4.28
N LEU A 31 4.05 14.51 3.89
CA LEU A 31 2.62 14.26 3.72
C LEU A 31 1.89 14.49 5.04
N ASN A 32 2.40 13.95 6.14
CA ASN A 32 1.77 14.08 7.46
C ASN A 32 1.79 15.52 7.96
N ALA A 33 2.86 16.27 7.67
CA ALA A 33 2.92 17.70 8.00
C ALA A 33 1.81 18.48 7.26
N ALA A 34 1.59 18.19 5.98
CA ALA A 34 0.50 18.79 5.20
C ALA A 34 -0.87 18.38 5.73
N ALA A 35 -1.01 17.10 6.13
CA ALA A 35 -2.25 16.61 6.72
C ALA A 35 -2.59 17.34 8.01
N GLN A 36 -1.59 17.62 8.84
CA GLN A 36 -1.77 18.36 10.10
C GLN A 36 -2.29 19.77 9.84
N GLN A 37 -1.85 20.41 8.77
CA GLN A 37 -2.38 21.72 8.38
C GLN A 37 -3.87 21.62 7.98
N ALA A 38 -4.30 20.49 7.47
CA ALA A 38 -5.69 20.23 7.11
C ALA A 38 -6.52 19.67 8.29
N GLY A 39 -5.91 19.46 9.43
CA GLY A 39 -6.59 18.98 10.64
C GLY A 39 -6.50 17.48 10.87
N TYR A 40 -5.63 16.77 10.17
CA TYR A 40 -5.51 15.30 10.27
C TYR A 40 -4.09 14.91 10.71
N THR A 41 -3.99 13.85 11.50
CA THR A 41 -2.69 13.27 11.88
C THR A 41 -2.70 11.78 11.53
N PHE A 42 -1.75 11.36 10.71
CA PHE A 42 -1.64 9.98 10.25
C PHE A 42 -0.54 9.21 10.96
N ASN A 43 -0.75 7.91 11.05
CA ASN A 43 0.23 6.94 11.48
C ASN A 43 0.45 5.93 10.35
N ALA A 44 1.71 5.66 10.02
CA ALA A 44 2.06 4.54 9.15
C ALA A 44 2.19 3.31 10.06
N PHE A 45 1.09 2.55 10.18
CA PHE A 45 1.00 1.49 11.18
C PHE A 45 1.64 0.18 10.72
N SER A 46 1.97 0.05 9.44
CA SER A 46 2.69 -1.08 8.88
C SER A 46 3.47 -0.61 7.66
N THR A 47 4.77 -0.85 7.63
CA THR A 47 5.62 -0.43 6.52
C THR A 47 6.41 -1.62 5.99
N TYR A 48 7.66 -1.80 6.39
CA TYR A 48 8.42 -2.97 5.97
C TYR A 48 7.92 -4.22 6.67
N ARG A 49 7.80 -5.31 5.91
CA ARG A 49 7.44 -6.63 6.45
C ARG A 49 8.28 -7.68 5.77
N SER A 50 9.03 -8.45 6.57
CA SER A 50 9.92 -9.47 6.05
C SER A 50 9.15 -10.64 5.42
N TYR A 51 9.87 -11.43 4.62
CA TYR A 51 9.34 -12.67 4.06
C TYR A 51 8.79 -13.59 5.17
N ASP A 52 9.56 -13.76 6.25
CA ASP A 52 9.15 -14.65 7.35
C ASP A 52 7.91 -14.14 8.07
N ARG A 53 7.82 -12.81 8.29
CA ARG A 53 6.63 -12.23 8.91
C ARG A 53 5.40 -12.39 8.01
N GLN A 54 5.56 -12.23 6.70
CA GLN A 54 4.46 -12.44 5.76
C GLN A 54 4.01 -13.90 5.76
N THR A 55 4.94 -14.83 5.93
CA THR A 55 4.62 -16.26 6.06
C THR A 55 3.70 -16.50 7.25
N GLU A 56 4.03 -15.94 8.42
CA GLU A 56 3.18 -16.07 9.61
C GLU A 56 1.78 -15.48 9.38
N LEU A 57 1.72 -14.28 8.83
CA LEU A 57 0.46 -13.58 8.59
C LEU A 57 -0.42 -14.34 7.59
N TYR A 58 0.16 -14.76 6.49
CA TYR A 58 -0.58 -15.47 5.46
C TYR A 58 -1.14 -16.80 6.00
N ASN A 59 -0.31 -17.55 6.71
CA ASN A 59 -0.73 -18.82 7.30
C ASN A 59 -1.86 -18.63 8.31
N ASN A 60 -1.80 -17.57 9.12
CA ASN A 60 -2.87 -17.26 10.07
C ASN A 60 -4.19 -16.91 9.36
N TYR A 61 -4.12 -16.18 8.25
CA TYR A 61 -5.31 -15.85 7.45
C TYR A 61 -5.91 -17.10 6.79
N VAL A 62 -5.06 -17.98 6.26
CA VAL A 62 -5.52 -19.25 5.66
C VAL A 62 -6.21 -20.12 6.72
N ALA A 63 -5.65 -20.19 7.93
CA ALA A 63 -6.25 -20.94 9.03
C ALA A 63 -7.60 -20.38 9.45
N LYS A 64 -7.77 -19.05 9.36
CA LYS A 64 -9.00 -18.37 9.75
C LYS A 64 -10.09 -18.41 8.67
N ASP A 65 -9.72 -18.06 7.43
CA ASP A 65 -10.69 -17.80 6.36
C ASP A 65 -10.59 -18.79 5.18
N GLY A 66 -9.59 -19.67 5.16
CA GLY A 66 -9.29 -20.54 4.03
C GLY A 66 -8.41 -19.85 2.99
N GLN A 67 -7.77 -20.65 2.13
CA GLN A 67 -6.80 -20.16 1.17
C GLN A 67 -7.42 -19.24 0.12
N GLU A 68 -8.58 -19.60 -0.43
CA GLU A 68 -9.23 -18.81 -1.46
C GLU A 68 -9.57 -17.40 -0.97
N ALA A 69 -10.16 -17.30 0.23
CA ALA A 69 -10.50 -16.00 0.81
C ALA A 69 -9.26 -15.21 1.19
N ALA A 70 -8.26 -15.86 1.79
CA ALA A 70 -7.01 -15.21 2.20
C ALA A 70 -6.28 -14.59 1.00
N ASP A 71 -6.26 -15.26 -0.16
CA ASP A 71 -5.58 -14.78 -1.36
C ASP A 71 -6.19 -13.48 -1.92
N ARG A 72 -7.43 -13.14 -1.57
CA ARG A 72 -8.04 -11.89 -2.03
C ARG A 72 -7.51 -10.66 -1.30
N TYR A 73 -7.05 -10.81 -0.05
CA TYR A 73 -6.65 -9.67 0.77
C TYR A 73 -5.24 -9.77 1.34
N SER A 74 -4.56 -10.90 1.18
CA SER A 74 -3.21 -11.09 1.70
C SER A 74 -2.32 -11.72 0.65
N ALA A 75 -1.10 -11.21 0.51
CA ALA A 75 -0.11 -11.77 -0.38
C ALA A 75 0.51 -13.03 0.23
N ARG A 76 0.84 -13.99 -0.62
CA ARG A 76 1.67 -15.11 -0.22
C ARG A 76 3.10 -14.62 0.04
N PRO A 77 3.89 -15.36 0.85
CA PRO A 77 5.29 -14.97 1.10
C PRO A 77 6.07 -14.78 -0.20
N GLY A 78 6.82 -13.69 -0.30
CA GLY A 78 7.56 -13.32 -1.50
C GLY A 78 6.77 -12.48 -2.50
N PHE A 79 5.47 -12.30 -2.31
CA PHE A 79 4.60 -11.57 -3.22
C PHE A 79 4.04 -10.27 -2.61
N SER A 80 4.32 -10.02 -1.32
CA SER A 80 3.82 -8.83 -0.62
C SER A 80 4.64 -7.59 -0.97
N GLU A 81 3.96 -6.51 -1.35
CA GLU A 81 4.62 -5.24 -1.60
C GLU A 81 5.33 -4.69 -0.36
N HIS A 82 4.87 -5.04 0.85
CA HIS A 82 5.53 -4.62 2.10
C HIS A 82 6.97 -5.12 2.22
N GLN A 83 7.34 -6.20 1.53
CA GLN A 83 8.72 -6.68 1.52
C GLN A 83 9.67 -5.71 0.79
N THR A 84 9.15 -4.85 -0.08
CA THR A 84 9.97 -3.85 -0.78
C THR A 84 10.42 -2.70 0.13
N GLY A 85 9.75 -2.49 1.27
CA GLY A 85 9.97 -1.33 2.12
C GLY A 85 9.35 -0.04 1.58
N LEU A 86 8.60 -0.11 0.48
CA LEU A 86 7.99 1.04 -0.20
C LEU A 86 6.49 1.13 0.04
N ALA A 87 5.88 0.13 0.65
CA ALA A 87 4.46 0.11 0.97
C ALA A 87 4.23 0.59 2.40
N PHE A 88 3.33 1.54 2.55
CA PHE A 88 2.97 2.15 3.83
C PHE A 88 1.47 1.99 4.03
N ASP A 89 1.08 1.26 5.07
CA ASP A 89 -0.30 1.21 5.52
C ASP A 89 -0.55 2.39 6.45
N ILE A 90 -1.47 3.25 6.06
CA ILE A 90 -1.69 4.55 6.70
C ILE A 90 -3.09 4.60 7.28
N GLY A 91 -3.20 5.12 8.49
CA GLY A 91 -4.48 5.35 9.15
C GLY A 91 -4.41 6.59 10.01
N GLU A 92 -5.58 7.03 10.49
CA GLU A 92 -5.67 8.19 11.36
C GLU A 92 -5.24 7.82 12.77
N THR A 93 -4.30 8.57 13.34
CA THR A 93 -3.73 8.29 14.68
C THR A 93 -4.82 8.22 15.76
N SER A 94 -5.84 9.08 15.65
CA SER A 94 -6.93 9.14 16.63
C SER A 94 -7.96 8.02 16.48
N ASN A 95 -7.87 7.20 15.43
CA ASN A 95 -8.88 6.19 15.13
C ASN A 95 -8.27 4.84 14.71
N PRO A 96 -7.51 4.20 15.63
CA PRO A 96 -6.84 2.94 15.31
C PRO A 96 -7.81 1.78 15.02
N ASN A 97 -9.05 1.89 15.42
CA ASN A 97 -10.07 0.86 15.15
C ASN A 97 -10.37 0.73 13.65
N ASP A 98 -10.04 1.74 12.85
CA ASP A 98 -10.23 1.71 11.40
C ASP A 98 -8.95 1.30 10.64
N TYR A 99 -7.87 0.95 11.34
CA TYR A 99 -6.66 0.45 10.67
C TYR A 99 -6.97 -0.83 9.91
N ALA A 100 -6.41 -0.93 8.70
CA ALA A 100 -6.64 -2.05 7.79
C ALA A 100 -8.12 -2.32 7.52
N SER A 101 -8.92 -1.26 7.46
CA SER A 101 -10.35 -1.32 7.17
C SER A 101 -10.72 -0.27 6.13
N ASN A 102 -11.62 -0.63 5.21
CA ASN A 102 -12.11 0.31 4.21
C ASN A 102 -13.04 1.40 4.80
N ARG A 103 -13.40 1.29 6.07
CA ARG A 103 -14.05 2.40 6.78
C ARG A 103 -13.18 3.65 6.75
N PHE A 104 -11.86 3.48 6.80
CA PHE A 104 -10.92 4.60 6.70
C PHE A 104 -11.14 5.43 5.43
N GLY A 105 -11.35 4.76 4.29
CA GLY A 105 -11.57 5.45 3.01
C GLY A 105 -12.85 6.27 2.95
N GLU A 106 -13.80 6.02 3.85
CA GLU A 106 -15.05 6.78 3.95
C GLU A 106 -14.94 7.98 4.88
N THR A 107 -13.90 8.07 5.70
CA THR A 107 -13.67 9.20 6.60
C THR A 107 -13.16 10.42 5.83
N ALA A 108 -13.33 11.61 6.43
CA ALA A 108 -12.77 12.84 5.86
C ALA A 108 -11.25 12.75 5.71
N ALA A 109 -10.57 12.17 6.71
CA ALA A 109 -9.11 11.98 6.67
C ALA A 109 -8.69 11.05 5.53
N GLY A 110 -9.38 9.92 5.36
CA GLY A 110 -9.09 8.97 4.28
C GLY A 110 -9.32 9.57 2.89
N LYS A 111 -10.35 10.36 2.74
CA LYS A 111 -10.62 11.07 1.47
C LYS A 111 -9.55 12.11 1.17
N TRP A 112 -9.12 12.85 2.18
CA TRP A 112 -8.03 13.80 2.03
C TRP A 112 -6.75 13.09 1.58
N LEU A 113 -6.44 11.96 2.20
CA LEU A 113 -5.26 11.18 1.84
C LEU A 113 -5.32 10.68 0.40
N ALA A 114 -6.47 10.11 0.00
CA ALA A 114 -6.65 9.61 -1.37
C ALA A 114 -6.46 10.72 -2.42
N GLU A 115 -6.86 11.94 -2.11
CA GLU A 115 -6.75 13.08 -3.03
C GLU A 115 -5.37 13.73 -3.05
N ASN A 116 -4.60 13.62 -1.97
CA ASN A 116 -3.36 14.38 -1.81
C ASN A 116 -2.08 13.53 -1.78
N ALA A 117 -2.17 12.23 -1.61
CA ALA A 117 -1.00 11.36 -1.46
C ALA A 117 -0.02 11.45 -2.62
N HIS A 118 -0.53 11.64 -3.85
CA HIS A 118 0.31 11.73 -5.04
C HIS A 118 1.24 12.93 -5.04
N ASP A 119 0.87 14.03 -4.37
CA ASP A 119 1.72 15.21 -4.21
C ASP A 119 2.98 14.89 -3.39
N TYR A 120 2.98 13.79 -2.66
CA TYR A 120 4.09 13.35 -1.81
C TYR A 120 4.71 12.03 -2.29
N GLY A 121 4.38 11.61 -3.53
CA GLY A 121 4.98 10.45 -4.15
C GLY A 121 4.31 9.12 -3.85
N PHE A 122 3.16 9.12 -3.19
CA PHE A 122 2.41 7.90 -2.87
C PHE A 122 1.20 7.71 -3.77
N ILE A 123 0.91 6.45 -4.10
CA ILE A 123 -0.31 6.08 -4.81
C ILE A 123 -1.16 5.16 -3.94
N MET A 124 -2.48 5.23 -4.13
CA MET A 124 -3.38 4.21 -3.60
C MET A 124 -3.18 2.96 -4.45
N ARG A 125 -2.54 1.95 -3.86
CA ARG A 125 -2.01 0.82 -4.62
C ARG A 125 -3.09 -0.11 -5.15
N TYR A 126 -4.15 -0.31 -4.35
CA TYR A 126 -5.25 -1.23 -4.70
C TYR A 126 -6.58 -0.47 -4.68
N PRO A 127 -6.84 0.34 -5.72
CA PRO A 127 -8.04 1.16 -5.74
C PRO A 127 -9.30 0.33 -6.01
N ASP A 128 -10.44 0.90 -5.67
CA ASP A 128 -11.74 0.26 -5.88
C ASP A 128 -11.99 0.04 -7.38
N GLY A 129 -12.55 -1.10 -7.70
CA GLY A 129 -12.88 -1.46 -9.09
C GLY A 129 -11.72 -1.99 -9.92
N LYS A 130 -10.55 -2.25 -9.33
CA LYS A 130 -9.35 -2.69 -10.02
C LYS A 130 -8.82 -4.05 -9.55
N GLU A 131 -9.61 -4.84 -8.87
CA GLU A 131 -9.17 -6.16 -8.38
C GLU A 131 -8.67 -7.07 -9.50
N GLU A 132 -9.29 -7.02 -10.67
CA GLU A 132 -8.87 -7.83 -11.82
C GLU A 132 -7.50 -7.40 -12.36
N VAL A 133 -7.11 -6.15 -12.15
CA VAL A 133 -5.84 -5.61 -12.63
C VAL A 133 -4.72 -5.86 -11.63
N THR A 134 -4.96 -5.58 -10.35
CA THR A 134 -3.93 -5.67 -9.30
C THR A 134 -3.82 -7.04 -8.67
N GLY A 135 -4.88 -7.83 -8.71
CA GLY A 135 -4.97 -9.11 -8.02
C GLY A 135 -5.47 -9.03 -6.59
N TYR A 136 -5.74 -7.83 -6.09
CA TYR A 136 -6.20 -7.62 -4.71
C TYR A 136 -7.46 -6.77 -4.67
N MET A 137 -8.30 -7.03 -3.67
CA MET A 137 -9.48 -6.22 -3.41
C MET A 137 -9.07 -4.81 -2.95
N TYR A 138 -10.01 -3.88 -3.02
CA TYR A 138 -9.80 -2.50 -2.59
C TYR A 138 -9.26 -2.40 -1.16
N GLU A 139 -8.20 -1.60 -0.98
CA GLU A 139 -7.61 -1.30 0.31
C GLU A 139 -7.35 0.20 0.42
N SER A 140 -8.20 0.91 1.16
CA SER A 140 -8.11 2.36 1.29
C SER A 140 -6.91 2.85 2.09
N TRP A 141 -6.23 1.96 2.80
CA TRP A 141 -5.11 2.28 3.70
C TRP A 141 -3.74 2.00 3.09
N HIS A 142 -3.66 1.21 2.02
CA HIS A 142 -2.40 0.72 1.46
C HIS A 142 -1.89 1.65 0.37
N PHE A 143 -0.79 2.36 0.67
CA PHE A 143 -0.15 3.28 -0.27
C PHE A 143 1.25 2.80 -0.63
N ARG A 144 1.64 3.03 -1.88
CA ARG A 144 2.95 2.68 -2.40
C ARG A 144 3.69 3.95 -2.81
N TYR A 145 4.94 4.06 -2.35
CA TYR A 145 5.82 5.16 -2.75
C TYR A 145 6.45 4.87 -4.11
N VAL A 146 6.30 5.78 -5.05
CA VAL A 146 6.89 5.69 -6.39
C VAL A 146 7.56 6.99 -6.83
N GLY A 147 7.56 8.02 -5.98
CA GLY A 147 8.05 9.35 -6.30
C GLY A 147 6.96 10.24 -6.90
N ASN A 148 7.18 11.55 -6.84
CA ASN A 148 6.14 12.53 -7.14
C ASN A 148 5.68 12.50 -8.60
N ASP A 149 6.60 12.41 -9.56
CA ASP A 149 6.25 12.48 -10.96
C ASP A 149 5.40 11.30 -11.40
N ILE A 150 5.80 10.09 -11.02
CA ILE A 150 5.07 8.86 -11.36
C ILE A 150 3.75 8.81 -10.61
N ALA A 151 3.74 9.17 -9.33
CA ALA A 151 2.51 9.17 -8.52
C ALA A 151 1.46 10.12 -9.10
N THR A 152 1.88 11.31 -9.52
CA THR A 152 0.97 12.29 -10.11
C THR A 152 0.41 11.82 -11.45
N GLU A 153 1.24 11.19 -12.28
CA GLU A 153 0.79 10.65 -13.55
C GLU A 153 -0.24 9.52 -13.34
N ILE A 154 0.04 8.61 -12.43
CA ILE A 154 -0.88 7.51 -12.10
C ILE A 154 -2.21 8.08 -11.57
N TYR A 155 -2.14 9.05 -10.67
CA TYR A 155 -3.34 9.68 -10.11
C TYR A 155 -4.18 10.37 -11.17
N ASN A 156 -3.55 11.16 -12.02
CA ASN A 156 -4.25 11.95 -13.05
C ASN A 156 -4.91 11.07 -14.11
N ASN A 157 -4.35 9.89 -14.37
CA ASN A 157 -4.89 8.95 -15.35
C ASN A 157 -5.82 7.91 -14.74
N ASP A 158 -6.09 8.00 -13.43
CA ASP A 158 -6.91 7.03 -12.70
C ASP A 158 -6.46 5.59 -12.97
N SER A 159 -5.15 5.37 -12.93
CA SER A 159 -4.55 4.08 -13.28
C SER A 159 -3.93 3.40 -12.06
N THR A 160 -3.54 2.14 -12.25
CA THR A 160 -2.79 1.37 -11.26
C THR A 160 -1.31 1.37 -11.62
N LEU A 161 -0.46 0.88 -10.70
CA LEU A 161 0.95 0.68 -11.01
C LEU A 161 1.13 -0.32 -12.14
N GLU A 162 0.32 -1.40 -12.17
CA GLU A 162 0.34 -2.38 -13.24
C GLU A 162 0.04 -1.74 -14.59
N GLU A 163 -1.01 -0.92 -14.66
CA GLU A 163 -1.38 -0.21 -15.89
C GLU A 163 -0.30 0.77 -16.34
N TYR A 164 0.30 1.48 -15.40
CA TYR A 164 1.39 2.42 -15.69
C TYR A 164 2.61 1.71 -16.28
N LEU A 165 2.97 0.55 -15.72
CA LEU A 165 4.13 -0.23 -16.16
C LEU A 165 3.82 -1.15 -17.35
N GLY A 166 2.56 -1.35 -17.69
CA GLY A 166 2.14 -2.26 -18.75
C GLY A 166 2.32 -3.72 -18.39
N VAL A 167 2.10 -4.08 -17.13
CA VAL A 167 2.24 -5.45 -16.61
C VAL A 167 0.93 -5.93 -16.00
N GLU A 168 0.83 -7.25 -15.81
CA GLU A 168 -0.34 -7.87 -15.17
C GLU A 168 -0.10 -8.07 -13.67
N GLY A 169 -1.18 -8.09 -12.94
CA GLY A 169 -1.18 -8.40 -11.51
C GLY A 169 -1.87 -9.70 -11.13
#